data_1ac650c63b913f4325e539e1faf38d04
#
_entry.id   1ac650c63b913f4325e539e1faf38d04
#
_cell.length_a   1.000
_cell.length_b   1.000
_cell.length_c   1.000
_cell.angle_alpha   90.00
_cell.angle_beta   90.00
_cell.angle_gamma   90.00
#
_symmetry.space_group_name_H-M   'P 1'
#
loop_
_entity.id
_entity.type
_entity.pdbx_description
1 polymer ?
#
loop_
_entity_poly.entity_id
_entity_poly.type
_entity_poly.pdbx_seq_one_letter_code
_entity_poly.pdbx_strand_id
1 'polypeptide(L)'
;MKTKILALLWILVGAACSRSYEVFSNKYPVSFSCDISKSPFNKVQTSGYFLSVRSTATKDGYWVREPDGREQTYPYTETQHRIFNFGLAGLIIGKPYFGDDLIYAYDLGCPQCDRAATRLIVNEEGVAKCAKCSTTYDLNNGGIAKTGDSRPLYRYRTTLNGQRLIVHN
;
A
#
# COMPACT_ATOMS: atom_id res chain seq x y z
N MET A 1 -5.21 -22.31 -53.00
CA MET A 1 -5.34 -22.76 -51.55
C MET A 1 -4.33 -22.12 -50.60
N LYS A 2 -3.30 -21.40 -51.04
CA LYS A 2 -2.26 -20.81 -50.13
C LYS A 2 -2.63 -19.47 -49.50
N THR A 3 -3.58 -18.72 -50.06
CA THR A 3 -3.98 -17.37 -49.58
C THR A 3 -4.97 -17.40 -48.39
N LYS A 4 -5.69 -18.48 -48.15
CA LYS A 4 -6.65 -18.56 -47.04
C LYS A 4 -6.01 -18.92 -45.69
N ILE A 5 -4.80 -19.49 -45.68
CA ILE A 5 -4.07 -19.87 -44.46
C ILE A 5 -3.40 -18.63 -43.83
N LEU A 6 -2.98 -17.65 -44.63
CA LEU A 6 -2.34 -16.43 -44.12
C LEU A 6 -3.31 -15.50 -43.39
N ALA A 7 -4.60 -15.48 -43.75
CA ALA A 7 -5.62 -14.67 -43.08
C ALA A 7 -6.00 -15.22 -41.70
N LEU A 8 -5.87 -16.54 -41.48
CA LEU A 8 -6.20 -17.15 -40.18
C LEU A 8 -5.12 -16.93 -39.11
N LEU A 9 -3.87 -16.71 -39.55
CA LEU A 9 -2.74 -16.46 -38.64
C LEU A 9 -2.76 -15.05 -38.01
N TRP A 10 -3.43 -14.08 -38.66
CA TRP A 10 -3.53 -12.69 -38.16
C TRP A 10 -4.60 -12.50 -37.08
N ILE A 11 -5.53 -13.42 -36.92
CA ILE A 11 -6.62 -13.31 -35.92
C ILE A 11 -6.19 -13.83 -34.55
N LEU A 12 -5.09 -14.60 -34.46
CA LEU A 12 -4.60 -15.16 -33.19
C LEU A 12 -3.69 -14.24 -32.37
N VAL A 13 -3.30 -13.08 -32.92
CA VAL A 13 -2.39 -12.15 -32.22
C VAL A 13 -3.15 -11.10 -31.37
N GLY A 14 -4.47 -11.03 -31.45
CA GLY A 14 -5.30 -9.98 -30.84
C GLY A 14 -5.81 -10.27 -29.41
N ALA A 15 -5.50 -11.40 -28.79
CA ALA A 15 -6.04 -11.75 -27.48
C ALA A 15 -5.01 -11.71 -26.35
N ALA A 16 -4.01 -10.85 -26.41
CA ALA A 16 -3.23 -10.46 -25.25
C ALA A 16 -4.10 -9.50 -24.41
N CYS A 17 -5.04 -10.04 -23.62
CA CYS A 17 -5.69 -9.30 -22.55
C CYS A 17 -4.58 -8.83 -21.59
N SER A 18 -4.07 -7.62 -21.77
CA SER A 18 -3.35 -6.94 -20.72
C SER A 18 -4.34 -6.73 -19.57
N ARG A 19 -4.19 -7.50 -18.48
CA ARG A 19 -4.86 -7.19 -17.23
C ARG A 19 -4.31 -5.85 -16.77
N SER A 20 -5.00 -4.75 -17.09
CA SER A 20 -4.74 -3.46 -16.50
C SER A 20 -5.10 -3.57 -15.03
N TYR A 21 -4.10 -3.74 -14.18
CA TYR A 21 -4.31 -3.57 -12.74
C TYR A 21 -4.59 -2.09 -12.51
N GLU A 22 -5.71 -1.79 -11.88
CA GLU A 22 -5.94 -0.44 -11.39
C GLU A 22 -4.79 -0.08 -10.46
N VAL A 23 -4.04 0.95 -10.81
CA VAL A 23 -2.87 1.39 -10.03
C VAL A 23 -3.28 1.81 -8.63
N PHE A 24 -4.49 2.39 -8.49
CA PHE A 24 -5.04 2.82 -7.20
C PHE A 24 -6.35 2.10 -6.88
N SER A 25 -6.50 1.72 -5.62
CA SER A 25 -7.68 1.01 -5.12
C SER A 25 -8.70 1.97 -4.52
N ASN A 26 -9.96 1.81 -4.92
CA ASN A 26 -11.12 2.45 -4.30
C ASN A 26 -11.94 1.46 -3.46
N LYS A 27 -11.43 0.24 -3.24
CA LYS A 27 -12.19 -0.83 -2.57
C LYS A 27 -12.50 -0.53 -1.11
N TYR A 28 -11.56 0.07 -0.41
CA TYR A 28 -11.70 0.43 1.00
C TYR A 28 -11.47 1.94 1.15
N PRO A 29 -12.38 2.65 1.85
CA PRO A 29 -12.25 4.09 2.02
C PRO A 29 -11.00 4.41 2.84
N VAL A 30 -10.24 5.40 2.38
CA VAL A 30 -9.07 5.90 3.09
C VAL A 30 -9.07 7.42 3.12
N SER A 31 -8.76 7.97 4.29
CA SER A 31 -8.52 9.39 4.52
C SER A 31 -7.59 9.52 5.71
N PHE A 32 -6.33 9.84 5.45
CA PHE A 32 -5.32 10.02 6.49
C PHE A 32 -4.39 11.17 6.12
N SER A 33 -3.92 11.91 7.09
CA SER A 33 -2.88 12.90 6.85
C SER A 33 -1.91 12.99 8.01
N CYS A 34 -0.65 13.25 7.71
CA CYS A 34 0.41 13.46 8.69
C CYS A 34 1.36 14.57 8.27
N ASP A 35 2.08 15.11 9.24
CA ASP A 35 3.15 16.10 9.04
C ASP A 35 4.49 15.34 8.91
N ILE A 36 5.04 15.32 7.70
CA ILE A 36 6.30 14.63 7.40
C ILE A 36 7.55 15.41 7.82
N SER A 37 7.41 16.57 8.48
CA SER A 37 8.54 17.24 9.14
C SER A 37 8.80 16.68 10.54
N LYS A 38 7.84 15.92 11.11
CA LYS A 38 7.87 15.43 12.48
C LYS A 38 8.12 13.93 12.56
N SER A 39 8.86 13.50 13.59
CA SER A 39 9.06 12.07 13.89
C SER A 39 7.73 11.42 14.30
N PRO A 40 7.48 10.16 13.89
CA PRO A 40 8.33 9.30 13.04
C PRO A 40 8.11 9.52 11.53
N PHE A 41 7.14 10.35 11.12
CA PHE A 41 6.74 10.52 9.73
C PHE A 41 7.80 11.16 8.84
N ASN A 42 8.76 11.90 9.41
CA ASN A 42 9.88 12.45 8.63
C ASN A 42 10.72 11.34 7.95
N LYS A 43 10.72 10.14 8.50
CA LYS A 43 11.47 8.99 7.97
C LYS A 43 10.88 8.41 6.69
N VAL A 44 9.59 8.65 6.38
CA VAL A 44 8.97 8.18 5.13
C VAL A 44 9.56 8.85 3.88
N GLN A 45 10.35 9.89 4.04
CA GLN A 45 11.10 10.54 2.97
C GLN A 45 12.41 9.80 2.63
N THR A 46 12.85 8.88 3.50
CA THR A 46 14.02 8.05 3.27
C THR A 46 13.65 6.90 2.34
N SER A 47 14.41 6.72 1.26
CA SER A 47 14.20 5.62 0.31
C SER A 47 14.30 4.26 0.99
N GLY A 48 13.38 3.37 0.70
CA GLY A 48 13.28 2.03 1.28
C GLY A 48 12.64 1.97 2.67
N TYR A 49 12.28 3.11 3.26
CA TYR A 49 11.72 3.15 4.61
C TYR A 49 10.19 3.20 4.59
N PHE A 50 9.54 2.27 5.27
CA PHE A 50 8.08 2.15 5.31
C PHE A 50 7.57 2.03 6.73
N LEU A 51 6.65 2.91 7.11
CA LEU A 51 5.91 2.88 8.38
C LEU A 51 4.59 2.15 8.21
N SER A 52 4.15 1.44 9.27
CA SER A 52 2.78 0.92 9.37
C SER A 52 1.96 1.82 10.29
N VAL A 53 0.75 2.20 9.86
CA VAL A 53 -0.15 3.08 10.60
C VAL A 53 -1.54 2.46 10.66
N ARG A 54 -2.18 2.47 11.83
CA ARG A 54 -3.56 1.97 11.99
C ARG A 54 -4.27 2.65 13.14
N SER A 55 -5.60 2.60 13.17
CA SER A 55 -6.37 3.00 14.34
C SER A 55 -6.04 2.13 15.56
N THR A 56 -6.07 2.70 16.75
CA THR A 56 -6.06 1.95 18.00
C THR A 56 -7.31 1.08 18.12
N ALA A 57 -7.28 0.08 19.00
CA ALA A 57 -8.44 -0.79 19.24
C ALA A 57 -9.62 0.00 19.84
N THR A 58 -9.34 0.98 20.67
CA THR A 58 -10.32 1.87 21.32
C THR A 58 -10.81 2.99 20.41
N LYS A 59 -10.17 3.16 19.22
CA LYS A 59 -10.48 4.23 18.25
C LYS A 59 -10.35 5.65 18.81
N ASP A 60 -9.50 5.83 19.78
CA ASP A 60 -9.16 7.11 20.42
C ASP A 60 -7.88 7.74 19.85
N GLY A 61 -7.18 7.01 18.98
CA GLY A 61 -5.93 7.42 18.37
C GLY A 61 -5.50 6.52 17.24
N TYR A 62 -4.29 6.72 16.78
CA TYR A 62 -3.64 5.85 15.81
C TYR A 62 -2.27 5.41 16.31
N TRP A 63 -1.91 4.24 15.89
CA TRP A 63 -0.71 3.55 16.23
C TRP A 63 0.23 3.54 15.01
N VAL A 64 1.50 3.84 15.24
CA VAL A 64 2.55 3.83 14.23
C VAL A 64 3.61 2.82 14.62
N ARG A 65 3.99 1.95 13.69
CA ARG A 65 5.07 1.00 13.84
C ARG A 65 6.14 1.24 12.79
N GLU A 66 7.38 1.37 13.26
CA GLU A 66 8.57 1.41 12.44
C GLU A 66 8.99 -0.01 11.98
N PRO A 67 9.73 -0.16 10.88
CA PRO A 67 10.14 -1.48 10.39
C PRO A 67 11.07 -2.24 11.35
N ASP A 68 11.78 -1.56 12.23
CA ASP A 68 12.61 -2.13 13.31
C ASP A 68 11.77 -2.63 14.51
N GLY A 69 10.45 -2.46 14.48
CA GLY A 69 9.53 -2.90 15.50
C GLY A 69 9.19 -1.87 16.57
N ARG A 70 9.78 -0.68 16.56
CA ARG A 70 9.39 0.41 17.47
C ARG A 70 7.97 0.86 17.21
N GLU A 71 7.21 1.07 18.29
CA GLU A 71 5.80 1.42 18.23
C GLU A 71 5.50 2.66 19.05
N GLN A 72 4.65 3.53 18.51
CA GLN A 72 4.15 4.73 19.18
C GLN A 72 2.67 4.91 18.93
N THR A 73 1.95 5.44 19.92
CA THR A 73 0.52 5.75 19.81
C THR A 73 0.33 7.26 19.92
N TYR A 74 -0.53 7.79 19.05
CA TYR A 74 -0.90 9.20 18.98
C TYR A 74 -2.40 9.34 19.22
N PRO A 75 -2.83 10.18 20.17
CA PRO A 75 -4.25 10.45 20.34
C PRO A 75 -4.82 11.21 19.14
N TYR A 76 -6.07 11.00 18.83
CA TYR A 76 -6.76 11.81 17.83
C TYR A 76 -7.04 13.21 18.38
N THR A 77 -6.92 14.21 17.49
CA THR A 77 -7.67 15.46 17.67
C THR A 77 -9.13 15.21 17.31
N GLU A 78 -10.06 16.09 17.74
CA GLU A 78 -11.47 15.97 17.38
C GLU A 78 -11.71 15.89 15.87
N THR A 79 -10.97 16.68 15.11
CA THR A 79 -11.06 16.66 13.63
C THR A 79 -10.57 15.31 13.07
N GLN A 80 -9.45 14.78 13.54
CA GLN A 80 -8.89 13.51 13.07
C GLN A 80 -9.82 12.34 13.37
N HIS A 81 -10.47 12.33 14.53
CA HIS A 81 -11.43 11.32 14.91
C HIS A 81 -12.60 11.20 13.91
N ARG A 82 -13.03 12.33 13.34
CA ARG A 82 -14.13 12.38 12.38
C ARG A 82 -13.74 12.01 10.96
N ILE A 83 -12.50 12.29 10.55
CA ILE A 83 -12.11 12.21 9.14
C ILE A 83 -11.12 11.07 8.84
N PHE A 84 -10.39 10.54 9.84
CA PHE A 84 -9.40 9.50 9.56
C PHE A 84 -10.06 8.16 9.31
N ASN A 85 -9.65 7.56 8.20
CA ASN A 85 -10.02 6.22 7.79
C ASN A 85 -8.79 5.52 7.20
N PHE A 86 -8.53 4.29 7.59
CA PHE A 86 -7.29 3.60 7.36
C PHE A 86 -7.41 2.42 6.37
N GLY A 87 -8.41 2.43 5.49
CA GLY A 87 -8.63 1.33 4.55
C GLY A 87 -9.14 0.05 5.21
N LEU A 88 -8.69 -1.11 4.74
CA LEU A 88 -9.11 -2.41 5.27
C LEU A 88 -8.53 -2.69 6.67
N ALA A 89 -7.22 -2.48 6.86
CA ALA A 89 -6.55 -2.93 8.09
C ALA A 89 -5.53 -1.92 8.66
N GLY A 90 -5.30 -0.84 7.99
CA GLY A 90 -4.27 0.16 8.26
C GLY A 90 -3.57 0.58 6.98
N LEU A 91 -2.52 1.35 7.12
CA LEU A 91 -1.70 1.86 6.01
C LEU A 91 -0.25 1.44 6.18
N ILE A 92 0.43 1.23 5.06
CA ILE A 92 1.89 1.19 4.94
C ILE A 92 2.28 2.41 4.12
N ILE A 93 3.10 3.29 4.68
CA ILE A 93 3.49 4.57 4.06
C ILE A 93 5.00 4.65 4.00
N GLY A 94 5.55 4.95 2.84
CA GLY A 94 6.99 5.11 2.67
C GLY A 94 7.40 5.38 1.24
N LYS A 95 8.70 5.59 1.05
CA LYS A 95 9.31 5.89 -0.24
C LYS A 95 10.08 4.68 -0.74
N PRO A 96 9.80 4.17 -1.95
CA PRO A 96 10.57 3.06 -2.51
C PRO A 96 12.01 3.47 -2.86
N TYR A 97 12.91 2.50 -3.01
CA TYR A 97 14.28 2.74 -3.47
C TYR A 97 14.34 3.28 -4.90
N PHE A 98 13.44 2.81 -5.75
CA PHE A 98 13.38 3.16 -7.17
C PHE A 98 12.00 3.70 -7.50
N GLY A 99 11.94 4.67 -8.40
CA GLY A 99 10.69 5.22 -8.91
C GLY A 99 10.72 6.73 -9.04
N ASP A 100 9.54 7.31 -8.96
CA ASP A 100 9.19 8.70 -9.29
C ASP A 100 9.38 9.69 -8.12
N ASP A 101 10.21 9.37 -7.15
CA ASP A 101 10.45 10.19 -5.93
C ASP A 101 9.21 10.43 -5.05
N LEU A 102 8.12 9.68 -5.29
CA LEU A 102 6.87 9.81 -4.55
C LEU A 102 6.84 8.93 -3.29
N ILE A 103 6.11 9.39 -2.30
CA ILE A 103 5.75 8.57 -1.13
C ILE A 103 4.55 7.70 -1.53
N TYR A 104 4.66 6.40 -1.33
CA TYR A 104 3.62 5.43 -1.62
C TYR A 104 2.82 5.10 -0.36
N ALA A 105 1.55 4.81 -0.55
CA ALA A 105 0.67 4.32 0.51
C ALA A 105 -0.03 3.04 0.05
N TYR A 106 0.07 1.99 0.86
CA TYR A 106 -0.60 0.71 0.63
C TYR A 106 -1.50 0.38 1.82
N ASP A 107 -2.48 -0.49 1.60
CA ASP A 107 -3.21 -1.09 2.71
C ASP A 107 -2.32 -2.05 3.51
N LEU A 108 -2.44 -2.01 4.83
CA LEU A 108 -1.77 -2.93 5.75
C LEU A 108 -2.42 -4.32 5.74
N GLY A 109 -3.60 -4.47 5.17
CA GLY A 109 -4.30 -5.74 5.01
C GLY A 109 -3.71 -6.60 3.90
N CYS A 110 -3.64 -7.89 4.15
CA CYS A 110 -3.20 -8.84 3.13
C CYS A 110 -4.29 -9.03 2.05
N PRO A 111 -4.05 -8.69 0.77
CA PRO A 111 -5.05 -8.82 -0.28
C PRO A 111 -5.42 -10.28 -0.60
N GLN A 112 -4.53 -11.23 -0.33
CA GLN A 112 -4.81 -12.66 -0.47
C GLN A 112 -5.82 -13.16 0.57
N CYS A 113 -5.72 -12.68 1.81
CA CYS A 113 -6.64 -13.03 2.89
C CYS A 113 -7.90 -12.17 2.88
N ASP A 114 -7.79 -10.93 2.42
CA ASP A 114 -8.85 -9.91 2.29
C ASP A 114 -9.70 -9.72 3.56
N ARG A 115 -9.02 -9.64 4.72
CA ARG A 115 -9.66 -9.50 6.04
C ARG A 115 -8.95 -8.45 6.88
N ALA A 116 -9.70 -7.57 7.54
CA ALA A 116 -9.18 -6.52 8.42
C ALA A 116 -8.30 -7.05 9.58
N ALA A 117 -8.56 -8.26 10.05
CA ALA A 117 -7.77 -8.91 11.10
C ALA A 117 -6.42 -9.46 10.61
N THR A 118 -6.22 -9.58 9.28
CA THR A 118 -5.01 -10.18 8.70
C THR A 118 -4.08 -9.09 8.19
N ARG A 119 -3.20 -8.63 9.08
CA ARG A 119 -2.24 -7.55 8.78
C ARG A 119 -0.91 -8.10 8.31
N LEU A 120 -0.24 -7.29 7.52
CA LEU A 120 1.12 -7.52 7.07
C LEU A 120 2.10 -7.01 8.13
N ILE A 121 3.26 -7.64 8.20
CA ILE A 121 4.40 -7.20 9.00
C ILE A 121 5.44 -6.67 8.02
N VAL A 122 5.80 -5.41 8.18
CA VAL A 122 6.81 -4.72 7.36
C VAL A 122 8.17 -4.85 8.05
N ASN A 123 9.20 -5.17 7.28
CA ASN A 123 10.59 -5.24 7.73
C ASN A 123 11.44 -4.10 7.15
N GLU A 124 12.69 -4.00 7.61
CA GLU A 124 13.65 -2.98 7.18
C GLU A 124 14.07 -3.08 5.71
N GLU A 125 13.87 -4.22 5.08
CA GLU A 125 14.17 -4.45 3.65
C GLU A 125 13.05 -3.97 2.71
N GLY A 126 11.99 -3.37 3.26
CA GLY A 126 10.82 -2.97 2.48
C GLY A 126 9.98 -4.15 1.98
N VAL A 127 9.98 -5.26 2.74
CA VAL A 127 9.14 -6.43 2.48
C VAL A 127 8.01 -6.48 3.49
N ALA A 128 6.79 -6.65 2.99
CA ALA A 128 5.61 -6.87 3.81
C ALA A 128 5.19 -8.34 3.76
N LYS A 129 5.12 -9.02 4.92
CA LYS A 129 4.80 -10.45 5.03
C LYS A 129 3.48 -10.67 5.75
N CYS A 130 2.64 -11.54 5.21
CA CYS A 130 1.43 -12.01 5.87
C CYS A 130 1.75 -13.23 6.77
N ALA A 131 1.49 -13.10 8.07
CA ALA A 131 1.68 -14.21 9.01
C ALA A 131 0.72 -15.38 8.77
N LYS A 132 -0.45 -15.14 8.15
CA LYS A 132 -1.49 -16.16 7.95
C LYS A 132 -1.27 -17.01 6.70
N CYS A 133 -1.04 -16.39 5.53
CA CYS A 133 -0.87 -17.10 4.25
C CYS A 133 0.59 -17.14 3.77
N SER A 134 1.51 -16.57 4.53
CA SER A 134 2.95 -16.48 4.25
C SER A 134 3.32 -15.73 2.97
N THR A 135 2.35 -15.15 2.25
CA THR A 135 2.62 -14.32 1.06
C THR A 135 3.46 -13.11 1.45
N THR A 136 4.47 -12.82 0.65
CA THR A 136 5.34 -11.64 0.80
C THR A 136 5.14 -10.68 -0.36
N TYR A 137 5.25 -9.38 -0.08
CA TYR A 137 5.06 -8.29 -1.02
C TYR A 137 6.26 -7.37 -1.02
N ASP A 138 6.65 -6.90 -2.20
CA ASP A 138 7.76 -5.97 -2.39
C ASP A 138 7.24 -4.52 -2.42
N LEU A 139 7.46 -3.79 -1.33
CA LEU A 139 7.04 -2.40 -1.21
C LEU A 139 7.85 -1.46 -2.12
N ASN A 140 9.07 -1.84 -2.42
CA ASN A 140 9.95 -1.08 -3.31
C ASN A 140 9.60 -1.25 -4.79
N ASN A 141 8.78 -2.26 -5.11
CA ASN A 141 8.35 -2.56 -6.47
C ASN A 141 6.82 -2.61 -6.56
N GLY A 142 6.17 -1.48 -6.21
CA GLY A 142 4.73 -1.32 -6.39
C GLY A 142 3.84 -2.22 -5.54
N GLY A 143 4.36 -2.89 -4.51
CA GLY A 143 3.59 -3.80 -3.65
C GLY A 143 3.21 -5.12 -4.34
N ILE A 144 3.96 -5.55 -5.35
CA ILE A 144 3.71 -6.83 -6.02
C ILE A 144 4.03 -8.01 -5.10
N ALA A 145 3.32 -9.13 -5.30
CA ALA A 145 3.62 -10.36 -4.57
C ALA A 145 4.96 -10.94 -5.03
N LYS A 146 5.86 -11.23 -4.07
CA LYS A 146 7.14 -11.93 -4.33
C LYS A 146 6.96 -13.44 -4.31
N THR A 147 5.96 -13.92 -3.58
CA THR A 147 5.66 -15.35 -3.45
C THR A 147 4.17 -15.59 -3.67
N GLY A 148 3.84 -16.67 -4.39
CA GLY A 148 2.48 -17.05 -4.73
C GLY A 148 1.88 -16.20 -5.87
N ASP A 149 0.69 -16.59 -6.31
CA ASP A 149 -0.09 -15.90 -7.34
C ASP A 149 -1.14 -14.98 -6.68
N SER A 150 -0.66 -13.98 -5.95
CA SER A 150 -1.51 -12.99 -5.29
C SER A 150 -1.55 -11.69 -6.09
N ARG A 151 -2.70 -11.01 -6.02
CA ARG A 151 -2.79 -9.63 -6.53
C ARG A 151 -1.84 -8.73 -5.74
N PRO A 152 -1.36 -7.61 -6.35
CA PRO A 152 -0.59 -6.60 -5.63
C PRO A 152 -1.35 -6.02 -4.44
N LEU A 153 -0.63 -5.35 -3.53
CA LEU A 153 -1.23 -4.60 -2.43
C LEU A 153 -2.23 -3.56 -2.95
N TYR A 154 -3.29 -3.31 -2.19
CA TYR A 154 -4.17 -2.16 -2.46
C TYR A 154 -3.35 -0.88 -2.27
N ARG A 155 -3.15 -0.12 -3.33
CA ARG A 155 -2.42 1.14 -3.33
C ARG A 155 -3.39 2.31 -3.29
N TYR A 156 -3.07 3.32 -2.51
CA TYR A 156 -3.84 4.55 -2.36
C TYR A 156 -3.11 5.75 -2.96
N ARG A 157 -3.86 6.80 -3.28
CA ARG A 157 -3.27 8.05 -3.75
C ARG A 157 -2.60 8.78 -2.61
N THR A 158 -1.50 9.44 -2.92
CA THR A 158 -0.79 10.33 -2.00
C THR A 158 -0.67 11.71 -2.63
N THR A 159 -0.87 12.73 -1.82
CA THR A 159 -0.67 14.12 -2.21
C THR A 159 0.17 14.81 -1.15
N LEU A 160 1.22 15.50 -1.57
CA LEU A 160 2.06 16.29 -0.68
C LEU A 160 1.70 17.77 -0.85
N ASN A 161 1.29 18.41 0.24
CA ASN A 161 1.02 19.83 0.31
C ASN A 161 1.92 20.46 1.38
N GLY A 162 3.03 21.04 0.96
CA GLY A 162 4.11 21.46 1.83
C GLY A 162 4.68 20.27 2.62
N GLN A 163 4.58 20.31 3.94
CA GLN A 163 5.00 19.21 4.83
C GLN A 163 3.86 18.25 5.19
N ARG A 164 2.67 18.47 4.65
CA ARG A 164 1.51 17.62 4.92
C ARG A 164 1.34 16.57 3.83
N LEU A 165 1.56 15.33 4.20
CA LEU A 165 1.21 14.17 3.37
C LEU A 165 -0.26 13.81 3.60
N ILE A 166 -1.00 13.65 2.50
CA ILE A 166 -2.41 13.25 2.50
C ILE A 166 -2.51 11.93 1.75
N VAL A 167 -3.15 10.93 2.37
CA VAL A 167 -3.47 9.62 1.76
C VAL A 167 -4.97 9.55 1.57
N HIS A 168 -5.40 9.25 0.36
CA HIS A 168 -6.82 9.22 -0.01
C HIS A 168 -7.11 8.28 -1.19
N ASN A 169 -8.35 7.98 -1.44
CA ASN A 169 -8.84 7.31 -2.65
C ASN A 169 -9.91 8.12 -3.36
#